data_57a1cb23c052349f2f70d9e818fb18f5
#
_entry.id   57a1cb23c052349f2f70d9e818fb18f5
#
_cell.length_a   1.000
_cell.length_b   1.000
_cell.length_c   1.000
_cell.angle_alpha   90.00
_cell.angle_beta   90.00
_cell.angle_gamma   90.00
#
_symmetry.space_group_name_H-M   'P 1'
#
loop_
_entity.id
_entity.type
_entity.pdbx_description
1 polymer ?
#
loop_
_entity_poly.entity_id
_entity_poly.type
_entity_poly.pdbx_seq_one_letter_code
_entity_poly.pdbx_strand_id
1 'polypeptide(L)'
;LGMYVIGRDRETREWLGWGHAWAHETAVVRRKSEASRFQDLVACGDMTIVRRIGDDTAEVAEYVRRIHEAELLDHIGIDPSGVGQILDSLAEAGIPDGIVVGIS
;
A
#
# COMPACT_ATOMS: atom_id res chain seq x y z
N LEU A 1 -3.45 -6.60 2.98
CA LEU A 1 -3.43 -5.30 2.29
C LEU A 1 -2.29 -5.24 1.29
N GLY A 2 -2.60 -4.87 0.06
CA GLY A 2 -1.61 -4.73 -1.00
C GLY A 2 -1.65 -3.34 -1.60
N MET A 3 -0.49 -2.87 -2.05
CA MET A 3 -0.35 -1.58 -2.72
C MET A 3 0.52 -1.78 -3.97
N TYR A 4 0.16 -1.11 -5.05
CA TYR A 4 1.00 -1.06 -6.24
C TYR A 4 1.11 0.39 -6.70
N VAL A 5 2.35 0.84 -6.87
CA VAL A 5 2.65 2.19 -7.34
C VAL A 5 3.09 2.11 -8.79
N ILE A 6 2.46 2.89 -9.65
CA ILE A 6 2.79 2.97 -11.08
C ILE A 6 3.20 4.39 -11.38
N GLY A 7 4.36 4.54 -12.00
CA GLY A 7 4.86 5.82 -12.43
C GLY A 7 5.40 5.77 -13.85
N ARG A 8 5.58 6.92 -14.44
CA ARG A 8 6.17 7.03 -15.78
C ARG A 8 7.40 7.93 -15.72
N ASP A 9 8.51 7.44 -16.26
CA ASP A 9 9.73 8.22 -16.36
C ASP A 9 9.54 9.39 -17.34
N ARG A 10 9.94 10.60 -16.93
CA ARG A 10 9.76 11.79 -17.76
C ARG A 10 10.65 11.82 -19.01
N GLU A 11 11.83 11.25 -18.90
CA GLU A 11 12.81 11.27 -19.99
C GLU A 11 12.62 10.09 -20.95
N THR A 12 12.60 8.87 -20.41
CA THR A 12 12.51 7.64 -21.22
C THR A 12 11.08 7.29 -21.60
N ARG A 13 10.09 7.82 -20.89
CA ARG A 13 8.67 7.52 -21.02
C ARG A 13 8.32 6.07 -20.69
N GLU A 14 9.23 5.35 -20.04
CA GLU A 14 8.99 3.99 -19.58
C GLU A 14 8.07 3.97 -18.34
N TRP A 15 7.23 2.94 -18.27
CA TRP A 15 6.40 2.70 -17.09
C TRP A 15 7.22 1.95 -16.05
N LEU A 16 7.16 2.45 -14.82
CA LEU A 16 7.82 1.87 -13.66
C LEU A 16 6.75 1.43 -12.66
N GLY A 17 6.98 0.31 -12.01
CA GLY A 17 6.06 -0.21 -11.03
C GLY A 17 6.76 -0.73 -9.79
N TRP A 18 6.12 -0.57 -8.64
CA TRP A 18 6.58 -1.10 -7.37
C TRP A 18 5.39 -1.57 -6.55
N GLY A 19 5.47 -2.80 -6.05
CA GLY A 19 4.42 -3.39 -5.24
C GLY A 19 4.90 -3.75 -3.85
N HIS A 20 3.99 -3.68 -2.89
CA HIS A 20 4.24 -4.10 -1.52
C HIS A 20 2.97 -4.65 -0.89
N ALA A 21 3.12 -5.62 0.00
CA ALA A 21 2.00 -6.22 0.71
C ALA A 21 2.23 -6.15 2.22
N TRP A 22 1.15 -6.07 2.97
CA TRP A 22 1.15 -6.11 4.43
C TRP A 22 0.26 -7.25 4.89
N ALA A 23 0.77 -8.08 5.80
CA ALA A 23 0.00 -9.15 6.41
C ALA A 23 0.09 -9.01 7.93
N HIS A 24 -1.02 -9.28 8.61
CA HIS A 24 -1.01 -9.33 10.07
C HIS A 24 -0.40 -10.65 10.52
N GLU A 25 0.34 -10.63 11.63
CA GLU A 25 1.01 -11.84 12.14
C GLU A 25 0.04 -12.99 12.39
N THR A 26 -1.21 -12.71 12.78
CA THR A 26 -2.23 -13.75 12.98
C THR A 26 -2.59 -14.48 11.68
N ALA A 27 -2.58 -13.78 10.54
CA ALA A 27 -2.82 -14.39 9.24
C ALA A 27 -1.69 -15.36 8.87
N VAL A 28 -0.45 -15.00 9.19
CA VAL A 28 0.72 -15.85 8.94
C VAL A 28 0.63 -17.14 9.78
N VAL A 29 0.26 -17.01 11.04
CA VAL A 29 0.09 -18.16 11.95
C VAL A 29 -1.04 -19.09 11.48
N ARG A 30 -2.16 -18.52 11.02
CA ARG A 30 -3.30 -19.31 10.54
C ARG A 30 -3.00 -20.07 9.24
N ARG A 31 -2.14 -19.53 8.38
CA ARG A 31 -1.79 -20.09 7.09
C ARG A 31 -0.42 -20.78 7.13
N LYS A 32 -0.28 -21.75 8.01
CA LYS A 32 1.00 -22.46 8.22
C LYS A 32 1.57 -23.08 6.96
N SER A 33 0.73 -23.55 6.04
CA SER A 33 1.18 -24.12 4.76
C SER A 33 1.86 -23.10 3.84
N GLU A 34 1.64 -21.80 4.07
CA GLU A 34 2.21 -20.72 3.28
C GLU A 34 3.30 -19.95 4.04
N ALA A 35 3.66 -20.37 5.26
CA ALA A 35 4.59 -19.66 6.11
C ALA A 35 5.95 -19.42 5.46
N SER A 36 6.51 -20.41 4.77
CA SER A 36 7.79 -20.26 4.08
C SER A 36 7.72 -19.25 2.94
N ARG A 37 6.61 -19.20 2.23
CA ARG A 37 6.37 -18.23 1.16
C ARG A 37 6.29 -16.82 1.71
N PHE A 38 5.60 -16.61 2.85
CA PHE A 38 5.55 -15.32 3.52
C PHE A 38 6.94 -14.89 3.99
N GLN A 39 7.73 -15.80 4.55
CA GLN A 39 9.10 -15.51 4.97
C GLN A 39 9.98 -15.08 3.79
N ASP A 40 9.85 -15.74 2.65
CA ASP A 40 10.59 -15.39 1.44
C ASP A 40 10.22 -13.97 0.96
N LEU A 41 8.93 -13.63 0.96
CA LEU A 41 8.46 -12.31 0.57
C LEU A 41 8.95 -11.22 1.52
N VAL A 42 8.99 -11.49 2.82
CA VAL A 42 9.55 -10.56 3.82
C VAL A 42 11.05 -10.38 3.58
N ALA A 43 11.77 -11.47 3.36
CA ALA A 43 13.23 -11.43 3.16
C ALA A 43 13.63 -10.63 1.93
N CYS A 44 12.85 -10.69 0.84
CA CYS A 44 13.14 -9.90 -0.37
C CYS A 44 12.57 -8.48 -0.33
N GLY A 45 11.89 -8.08 0.74
CA GLY A 45 11.37 -6.72 0.92
C GLY A 45 10.00 -6.46 0.30
N ASP A 46 9.34 -7.48 -0.22
CA ASP A 46 8.03 -7.33 -0.88
C ASP A 46 6.85 -7.39 0.08
N MET A 47 7.08 -7.80 1.33
CA MET A 47 6.03 -7.93 2.33
C MET A 47 6.51 -7.45 3.70
N THR A 48 5.61 -6.80 4.42
CA THR A 48 5.79 -6.42 5.82
C THR A 48 4.77 -7.16 6.69
N ILE A 49 5.23 -7.75 7.79
CA ILE A 49 4.37 -8.36 8.79
C ILE A 49 4.08 -7.32 9.87
N VAL A 50 2.82 -7.03 10.09
CA VAL A 50 2.40 -6.05 11.11
C VAL A 50 1.76 -6.77 12.29
N ARG A 51 1.91 -6.19 13.48
CA ARG A 51 1.41 -6.76 14.74
C ARG A 51 0.18 -6.05 15.26
N ARG A 52 0.04 -4.76 14.98
CA ARG A 52 -1.08 -3.94 15.45
C ARG A 52 -2.06 -3.68 14.33
N ILE A 53 -3.34 -3.70 14.67
CA ILE A 53 -4.41 -3.30 13.74
C ILE A 53 -4.21 -1.82 13.40
N GLY A 54 -4.17 -1.52 12.11
CA GLY A 54 -3.99 -0.16 11.62
C GLY A 54 -2.57 0.21 11.24
N ASP A 55 -1.55 -0.57 11.62
CA ASP A 55 -0.17 -0.29 11.23
C ASP A 55 0.02 -0.39 9.72
N ASP A 56 -0.68 -1.30 9.06
CA ASP A 56 -0.63 -1.47 7.61
C ASP A 56 -1.18 -0.24 6.87
N THR A 57 -2.35 0.25 7.26
CA THR A 57 -2.93 1.45 6.63
C THR A 57 -2.12 2.70 6.92
N ALA A 58 -1.52 2.80 8.10
CA ALA A 58 -0.64 3.90 8.46
C ALA A 58 0.62 3.92 7.60
N GLU A 59 1.23 2.77 7.35
CA GLU A 59 2.39 2.68 6.47
C GLU A 59 2.06 3.01 5.02
N VAL A 60 0.93 2.52 4.51
CA VAL A 60 0.44 2.87 3.17
C VAL A 60 0.27 4.39 3.05
N ALA A 61 -0.39 5.01 4.01
CA ALA A 61 -0.60 6.45 4.02
C ALA A 61 0.72 7.23 4.03
N GLU A 62 1.73 6.72 4.73
CA GLU A 62 3.06 7.34 4.78
C GLU A 62 3.76 7.30 3.41
N TYR A 63 3.69 6.17 2.69
CA TYR A 63 4.21 6.10 1.32
C TYR A 63 3.51 7.09 0.40
N VAL A 64 2.19 7.14 0.47
CA VAL A 64 1.39 8.06 -0.34
C VAL A 64 1.71 9.51 -0.01
N ARG A 65 1.87 9.83 1.28
CA ARG A 65 2.25 11.18 1.72
C ARG A 65 3.58 11.62 1.11
N ARG A 66 4.57 10.76 1.09
CA ARG A 66 5.88 11.06 0.50
C ARG A 66 5.78 11.35 -1.00
N ILE A 67 4.98 10.57 -1.72
CA ILE A 67 4.77 10.79 -3.16
C ILE A 67 4.03 12.12 -3.38
N HIS A 68 3.04 12.42 -2.54
CA HIS A 68 2.27 13.64 -2.63
C HIS A 68 3.13 14.89 -2.35
N GLU A 69 3.96 14.84 -1.31
CA GLU A 69 4.86 15.95 -0.96
C GLU A 69 5.94 16.18 -2.03
N ALA A 70 6.32 15.14 -2.75
CA ALA A 70 7.22 15.25 -3.89
C ALA A 70 6.54 15.79 -5.16
N GLU A 71 5.23 16.09 -5.09
CA GLU A 71 4.41 16.59 -6.21
C GLU A 71 4.34 15.61 -7.38
N LEU A 72 4.43 14.30 -7.08
CA LEU A 72 4.41 13.25 -8.09
C LEU A 72 3.10 12.46 -8.11
N LEU A 73 2.22 12.69 -7.13
CA LEU A 73 0.99 11.94 -7.01
C LEU A 73 -0.09 12.49 -7.94
N ASP A 74 -0.61 11.63 -8.82
CA ASP A 74 -1.70 11.97 -9.71
C ASP A 74 -3.05 11.52 -9.12
N HIS A 75 -3.28 10.21 -9.06
CA HIS A 75 -4.51 9.63 -8.52
C HIS A 75 -4.22 8.38 -7.72
N ILE A 76 -5.16 8.02 -6.85
CA ILE A 76 -5.14 6.78 -6.07
C ILE A 76 -6.40 6.00 -6.40
N GLY A 77 -6.23 4.78 -6.88
CA GLY A 77 -7.34 3.85 -7.08
C GLY A 77 -7.47 2.93 -5.87
N ILE A 78 -8.68 2.79 -5.35
CA ILE A 78 -8.96 1.95 -4.18
C ILE A 78 -10.11 0.99 -4.51
N ASP A 79 -9.95 -0.28 -4.14
CA ASP A 79 -11.05 -1.23 -4.10
C ASP A 79 -12.03 -0.77 -3.02
N PRO A 80 -13.31 -0.50 -3.36
CA PRO A 80 -14.24 0.08 -2.40
C PRO A 80 -14.66 -0.84 -1.26
N SER A 81 -14.33 -2.14 -1.30
CA SER A 81 -14.67 -3.07 -0.21
C SER A 81 -13.67 -2.95 0.94
N GLY A 82 -14.18 -2.66 2.16
CA GLY A 82 -13.38 -2.66 3.38
C GLY A 82 -12.37 -1.52 3.51
N VAL A 83 -12.58 -0.38 2.90
CA VAL A 83 -11.59 0.69 2.78
C VAL A 83 -11.73 1.83 3.81
N GLY A 84 -12.68 1.76 4.74
CA GLY A 84 -12.92 2.88 5.68
C GLY A 84 -11.64 3.34 6.38
N GLN A 85 -10.85 2.41 6.90
CA GLN A 85 -9.63 2.70 7.64
C GLN A 85 -8.55 3.34 6.77
N ILE A 86 -8.37 2.87 5.53
CA ILE A 86 -7.38 3.46 4.64
C ILE A 86 -7.78 4.88 4.21
N LEU A 87 -9.06 5.12 3.99
CA LEU A 87 -9.55 6.46 3.67
C LEU A 87 -9.28 7.44 4.81
N ASP A 88 -9.53 7.02 6.05
CA ASP A 88 -9.23 7.83 7.24
C ASP A 88 -7.73 8.13 7.36
N SER A 89 -6.90 7.13 7.16
CA SER A 89 -5.43 7.28 7.21
C SER A 89 -4.91 8.24 6.13
N LEU A 90 -5.46 8.17 4.93
CA LEU A 90 -5.10 9.08 3.83
C LEU A 90 -5.53 10.52 4.15
N ALA A 91 -6.72 10.70 4.70
CA ALA A 91 -7.21 12.02 5.11
C ALA A 91 -6.33 12.62 6.20
N GLU A 92 -5.94 11.84 7.20
CA GLU A 92 -5.01 12.27 8.26
C GLU A 92 -3.63 12.65 7.71
N ALA A 93 -3.20 12.00 6.64
CA ALA A 93 -1.93 12.30 5.97
C ALA A 93 -2.01 13.54 5.08
N GLY A 94 -3.18 14.17 4.96
CA GLY A 94 -3.36 15.38 4.17
C GLY A 94 -3.62 15.15 2.68
N ILE A 95 -4.02 13.95 2.30
CA ILE A 95 -4.32 13.63 0.90
C ILE A 95 -5.71 14.14 0.51
N PRO A 96 -5.83 14.95 -0.57
CA PRO A 96 -7.12 15.48 -1.01
C PRO A 96 -8.08 14.38 -1.47
N ASP A 97 -9.35 14.47 -1.10
CA ASP A 97 -10.39 13.51 -1.48
C ASP A 97 -10.56 13.40 -3.01
N GLY A 98 -10.36 14.49 -3.72
CA GLY A 98 -10.61 14.55 -5.17
C GLY A 98 -9.71 13.66 -6.01
N ILE A 99 -8.58 13.20 -5.48
CA ILE A 99 -7.66 12.31 -6.19
C ILE A 99 -7.80 10.86 -5.81
N VAL A 100 -8.68 10.53 -4.86
CA VAL A 100 -8.95 9.16 -4.43
C VAL A 100 -10.20 8.66 -5.15
N VAL A 101 -10.03 7.59 -5.93
CA VAL A 101 -11.09 7.04 -6.81
C VAL A 101 -11.37 5.60 -6.43
N GLY A 102 -12.65 5.28 -6.19
CA GLY A 102 -13.08 3.89 -5.99
C GLY A 102 -13.09 3.16 -7.34
N ILE A 103 -12.48 1.98 -7.37
CA ILE A 103 -12.43 1.12 -8.55
C ILE A 103 -13.23 -0.14 -8.26
N SER A 104 -14.29 -0.37 -9.02
CA SER A 104 -15.13 -1.56 -8.89
C SER A 104 -14.78 -2.61 -9.93
#